data_13bca5c4751bf6dcb64e88831f12cc74
#
_entry.id   13bca5c4751bf6dcb64e88831f12cc74
#
_cell.length_a   1.000
_cell.length_b   1.000
_cell.length_c   1.000
_cell.angle_alpha   90.00
_cell.angle_beta   90.00
_cell.angle_gamma   90.00
#
_symmetry.space_group_name_H-M   'P 1'
#
loop_
_entity.id
_entity.type
_entity.pdbx_description
1 polymer ?
#
loop_
_entity_poly.entity_id
_entity_poly.type
_entity_poly.pdbx_seq_one_letter_code
_entity_poly.pdbx_strand_id
1 'polypeptide(L)'
;MKSRNGVVLGVAVALTFAVLFVSKINAQAPSAERQAIYQEMEAMLGIVPSFFKMVPDNSLRLEWELMKQVQMVPGAIPNKYRELIGVAVSSVTKCQYCSYFHTEFAKLNGATDAEIEDAIHYAKSTAGWSTWINGYQMDYDQFTKEVDQICAHVRAQAATNGK
;
A
#
# COMPACT_ATOMS: atom_id res chain seq x y z
N MET A 1 -76.71 47.92 7.23
CA MET A 1 -75.40 48.47 6.78
C MET A 1 -74.38 47.42 6.66
N LYS A 2 -73.65 47.38 5.58
CA LYS A 2 -72.86 46.42 4.83
C LYS A 2 -72.18 45.27 5.61
N SER A 3 -72.63 44.00 5.26
CA SER A 3 -71.95 42.81 5.38
C SER A 3 -70.63 42.74 4.55
N ARG A 4 -69.54 42.26 5.12
CA ARG A 4 -68.38 41.88 4.35
C ARG A 4 -68.06 40.40 4.61
N ASN A 5 -68.42 39.66 3.60
CA ASN A 5 -68.07 38.19 3.51
C ASN A 5 -66.57 38.05 3.43
N GLY A 6 -66.02 37.39 4.41
CA GLY A 6 -64.62 36.90 4.37
C GLY A 6 -64.59 35.51 3.73
N VAL A 7 -64.02 35.45 2.56
CA VAL A 7 -63.73 34.17 1.88
C VAL A 7 -62.53 33.56 2.57
N VAL A 8 -62.74 32.43 3.24
CA VAL A 8 -61.63 31.61 3.78
C VAL A 8 -61.13 30.72 2.64
N LEU A 9 -59.96 31.10 2.14
CA LEU A 9 -59.24 30.32 1.13
C LEU A 9 -58.56 29.14 1.82
N GLY A 10 -59.09 27.96 1.69
CA GLY A 10 -58.50 26.74 2.17
C GLY A 10 -57.30 26.35 1.32
N VAL A 11 -56.12 26.43 1.89
CA VAL A 11 -54.90 25.89 1.27
C VAL A 11 -54.87 24.38 1.51
N ALA A 12 -55.21 23.62 0.48
CA ALA A 12 -55.01 22.18 0.46
C ALA A 12 -53.48 21.88 0.32
N VAL A 13 -52.84 21.48 1.41
CA VAL A 13 -51.46 20.99 1.38
C VAL A 13 -51.50 19.57 0.84
N ALA A 14 -51.19 19.40 -0.44
CA ALA A 14 -50.97 18.11 -1.05
C ALA A 14 -49.61 17.55 -0.51
N LEU A 15 -49.67 16.64 0.45
CA LEU A 15 -48.56 15.82 0.88
C LEU A 15 -48.24 14.82 -0.24
N THR A 16 -47.32 15.18 -1.14
CA THR A 16 -46.69 14.24 -2.07
C THR A 16 -45.80 13.31 -1.27
N PHE A 17 -46.23 12.08 -1.03
CA PHE A 17 -45.37 11.01 -0.56
C PHE A 17 -44.34 10.70 -1.67
N ALA A 18 -43.16 11.28 -1.53
CA ALA A 18 -41.97 10.82 -2.27
C ALA A 18 -41.63 9.42 -1.76
N VAL A 19 -42.11 8.40 -2.45
CA VAL A 19 -41.65 7.01 -2.26
C VAL A 19 -40.19 7.01 -2.69
N LEU A 20 -39.28 7.12 -1.72
CA LEU A 20 -37.88 6.86 -1.92
C LEU A 20 -37.74 5.38 -2.31
N PHE A 21 -37.64 5.12 -3.60
CA PHE A 21 -37.08 3.89 -4.11
C PHE A 21 -35.64 3.84 -3.63
N VAL A 22 -35.43 3.29 -2.44
CA VAL A 22 -34.13 2.75 -2.05
C VAL A 22 -33.89 1.58 -2.99
N SER A 23 -33.24 1.87 -4.10
CA SER A 23 -32.66 0.82 -4.94
C SER A 23 -31.81 -0.02 -4.02
N LYS A 24 -32.31 -1.21 -3.63
CA LYS A 24 -31.45 -2.24 -3.05
C LYS A 24 -30.31 -2.38 -4.07
N ILE A 25 -29.13 -1.93 -3.71
CA ILE A 25 -27.92 -2.31 -4.43
C ILE A 25 -27.92 -3.83 -4.30
N ASN A 26 -28.46 -4.52 -5.28
CA ASN A 26 -28.30 -5.95 -5.41
C ASN A 26 -26.79 -6.15 -5.51
N ALA A 27 -26.18 -6.61 -4.43
CA ALA A 27 -24.83 -7.11 -4.49
C ALA A 27 -24.85 -8.23 -5.53
N GLN A 28 -24.46 -7.90 -6.75
CA GLN A 28 -24.41 -8.83 -7.86
C GLN A 28 -23.52 -10.00 -7.42
N ALA A 29 -23.98 -11.23 -7.61
CA ALA A 29 -23.17 -12.39 -7.27
C ALA A 29 -21.79 -12.26 -7.94
N PRO A 30 -20.70 -12.63 -7.25
CA PRO A 30 -19.36 -12.54 -7.84
C PRO A 30 -19.32 -13.22 -9.19
N SER A 31 -18.61 -12.61 -10.15
CA SER A 31 -18.43 -13.19 -11.48
C SER A 31 -17.77 -14.58 -11.37
N ALA A 32 -17.98 -15.45 -12.36
CA ALA A 32 -17.35 -16.78 -12.38
C ALA A 32 -15.81 -16.66 -12.34
N GLU A 33 -15.25 -15.63 -12.97
CA GLU A 33 -13.82 -15.34 -12.94
C GLU A 33 -13.36 -14.95 -11.53
N ARG A 34 -14.09 -14.06 -10.84
CA ARG A 34 -13.79 -13.69 -9.46
C ARG A 34 -13.81 -14.89 -8.53
N GLN A 35 -14.80 -15.78 -8.70
CA GLN A 35 -14.89 -16.99 -7.89
C GLN A 35 -13.69 -17.92 -8.12
N ALA A 36 -13.25 -18.10 -9.37
CA ALA A 36 -12.09 -18.92 -9.69
C ALA A 36 -10.80 -18.33 -9.07
N ILE A 37 -10.65 -17.00 -9.10
CA ILE A 37 -9.51 -16.34 -8.44
C ILE A 37 -9.55 -16.53 -6.92
N TYR A 38 -10.71 -16.42 -6.31
CA TYR A 38 -10.86 -16.63 -4.87
C TYR A 38 -10.56 -18.08 -4.46
N GLN A 39 -10.96 -19.07 -5.25
CA GLN A 39 -10.59 -20.47 -5.02
C GLN A 39 -9.07 -20.68 -5.10
N GLU A 40 -8.40 -20.03 -6.06
CA GLU A 40 -6.95 -20.06 -6.16
C GLU A 40 -6.27 -19.42 -4.93
N MET A 41 -6.77 -18.26 -4.45
CA MET A 41 -6.29 -17.63 -3.23
C MET A 41 -6.47 -18.51 -2.00
N GLU A 42 -7.66 -19.11 -1.84
CA GLU A 42 -7.93 -20.03 -0.73
C GLU A 42 -7.01 -21.25 -0.75
N ALA A 43 -6.75 -21.80 -1.92
CA ALA A 43 -5.83 -22.93 -2.06
C ALA A 43 -4.38 -22.57 -1.70
N MET A 44 -3.95 -21.35 -2.01
CA MET A 44 -2.56 -20.89 -1.78
C MET A 44 -2.34 -20.26 -0.41
N LEU A 45 -3.33 -19.51 0.10
CA LEU A 45 -3.20 -18.67 1.31
C LEU A 45 -4.05 -19.18 2.49
N GLY A 46 -4.94 -20.14 2.26
CA GLY A 46 -5.91 -20.61 3.25
C GLY A 46 -7.11 -19.69 3.45
N ILE A 47 -7.10 -18.50 2.89
CA ILE A 47 -8.20 -17.51 2.95
C ILE A 47 -8.24 -16.67 1.67
N VAL A 48 -9.36 -15.99 1.41
CA VAL A 48 -9.42 -14.84 0.51
C VAL A 48 -9.15 -13.58 1.33
N PRO A 49 -7.99 -12.91 1.20
CA PRO A 49 -7.70 -11.71 1.96
C PRO A 49 -8.71 -10.60 1.66
N SER A 50 -9.16 -9.88 2.71
CA SER A 50 -10.20 -8.85 2.57
C SER A 50 -9.79 -7.69 1.64
N PHE A 51 -8.50 -7.37 1.58
CA PHE A 51 -8.01 -6.33 0.67
C PHE A 51 -8.16 -6.73 -0.81
N PHE A 52 -8.12 -8.02 -1.17
CA PHE A 52 -8.44 -8.47 -2.52
C PHE A 52 -9.93 -8.40 -2.85
N LYS A 53 -10.81 -8.48 -1.83
CA LYS A 53 -12.25 -8.31 -2.04
C LYS A 53 -12.63 -6.89 -2.45
N MET A 54 -11.75 -5.91 -2.18
CA MET A 54 -11.91 -4.50 -2.56
C MET A 54 -11.46 -4.22 -3.99
N VAL A 55 -10.72 -5.14 -4.63
CA VAL A 55 -10.21 -4.95 -5.99
C VAL A 55 -11.36 -5.11 -7.00
N PRO A 56 -11.54 -4.19 -7.97
CA PRO A 56 -12.55 -4.31 -9.02
C PRO A 56 -12.34 -5.56 -9.89
N ASP A 57 -13.44 -6.11 -10.45
CA ASP A 57 -13.40 -7.34 -11.26
C ASP A 57 -12.43 -7.23 -12.45
N ASN A 58 -12.42 -6.09 -13.12
CA ASN A 58 -11.59 -5.87 -14.32
C ASN A 58 -10.08 -5.83 -14.05
N SER A 59 -9.65 -5.68 -12.79
CA SER A 59 -8.23 -5.66 -12.40
C SER A 59 -7.84 -6.81 -11.48
N LEU A 60 -8.80 -7.53 -10.91
CA LEU A 60 -8.53 -8.55 -9.90
C LEU A 60 -7.55 -9.63 -10.37
N ARG A 61 -7.69 -10.12 -11.61
CA ARG A 61 -6.78 -11.12 -12.17
C ARG A 61 -5.35 -10.56 -12.26
N LEU A 62 -5.19 -9.35 -12.76
CA LEU A 62 -3.88 -8.71 -12.94
C LEU A 62 -3.21 -8.46 -11.58
N GLU A 63 -3.95 -7.97 -10.59
CA GLU A 63 -3.41 -7.72 -9.25
C GLU A 63 -3.01 -9.02 -8.54
N TRP A 64 -3.80 -10.09 -8.70
CA TRP A 64 -3.44 -11.39 -8.16
C TRP A 64 -2.19 -11.99 -8.81
N GLU A 65 -2.11 -11.94 -10.15
CA GLU A 65 -0.91 -12.41 -10.87
C GLU A 65 0.34 -11.59 -10.47
N LEU A 66 0.20 -10.26 -10.36
CA LEU A 66 1.28 -9.39 -9.91
C LEU A 66 1.72 -9.73 -8.49
N MET A 67 0.76 -9.93 -7.57
CA MET A 67 1.06 -10.34 -6.19
C MET A 67 1.85 -11.65 -6.16
N LYS A 68 1.45 -12.67 -6.92
CA LYS A 68 2.18 -13.93 -7.01
C LYS A 68 3.61 -13.72 -7.53
N GLN A 69 3.77 -12.96 -8.62
CA GLN A 69 5.09 -12.71 -9.22
C GLN A 69 6.01 -11.93 -8.29
N VAL A 70 5.48 -10.92 -7.61
CA VAL A 70 6.31 -10.04 -6.78
C VAL A 70 6.57 -10.65 -5.40
N GLN A 71 5.62 -11.33 -4.79
CA GLN A 71 5.75 -11.79 -3.40
C GLN A 71 6.12 -13.28 -3.28
N MET A 72 5.70 -14.13 -4.22
CA MET A 72 5.82 -15.59 -4.04
C MET A 72 6.89 -16.22 -4.94
N VAL A 73 7.10 -15.68 -6.15
CA VAL A 73 8.12 -16.22 -7.05
C VAL A 73 9.51 -15.74 -6.62
N PRO A 74 10.51 -16.65 -6.49
CA PRO A 74 11.88 -16.26 -6.19
C PRO A 74 12.43 -15.27 -7.23
N GLY A 75 13.06 -14.20 -6.76
CA GLY A 75 13.73 -13.20 -7.60
C GLY A 75 15.24 -13.22 -7.40
N ALA A 76 15.94 -12.26 -8.00
CA ALA A 76 17.39 -12.08 -7.82
C ALA A 76 17.76 -11.76 -6.36
N ILE A 77 16.85 -11.11 -5.62
CA ILE A 77 17.00 -10.85 -4.19
C ILE A 77 16.27 -11.96 -3.44
N PRO A 78 16.92 -12.68 -2.51
CA PRO A 78 16.25 -13.68 -1.67
C PRO A 78 15.07 -13.10 -0.90
N ASN A 79 14.00 -13.90 -0.73
CA ASN A 79 12.72 -13.41 -0.17
C ASN A 79 12.87 -12.72 1.19
N LYS A 80 13.72 -13.22 2.07
CA LYS A 80 14.04 -12.57 3.35
C LYS A 80 14.40 -11.09 3.17
N TYR A 81 15.31 -10.81 2.26
CA TYR A 81 15.76 -9.42 2.02
C TYR A 81 14.72 -8.57 1.29
N ARG A 82 13.91 -9.20 0.43
CA ARG A 82 12.78 -8.49 -0.20
C ARG A 82 11.76 -8.03 0.84
N GLU A 83 11.47 -8.87 1.82
CA GLU A 83 10.57 -8.52 2.91
C GLU A 83 11.19 -7.46 3.85
N LEU A 84 12.48 -7.53 4.14
CA LEU A 84 13.18 -6.46 4.88
C LEU A 84 13.17 -5.12 4.13
N ILE A 85 13.28 -5.14 2.80
CA ILE A 85 13.07 -3.94 1.96
C ILE A 85 11.62 -3.45 2.11
N GLY A 86 10.64 -4.35 2.11
CA GLY A 86 9.24 -4.03 2.35
C GLY A 86 9.01 -3.37 3.72
N VAL A 87 9.65 -3.89 4.78
CA VAL A 87 9.64 -3.28 6.12
C VAL A 87 10.22 -1.86 6.07
N ALA A 88 11.38 -1.68 5.43
CA ALA A 88 12.04 -0.38 5.30
C ALA A 88 11.15 0.65 4.57
N VAL A 89 10.61 0.26 3.41
CA VAL A 89 9.72 1.11 2.60
C VAL A 89 8.45 1.47 3.36
N SER A 90 7.80 0.49 3.99
CA SER A 90 6.56 0.71 4.73
C SER A 90 6.74 1.61 5.94
N SER A 91 7.91 1.55 6.60
CA SER A 91 8.27 2.43 7.72
C SER A 91 8.34 3.89 7.28
N VAL A 92 8.98 4.18 6.14
CA VAL A 92 9.10 5.53 5.59
C VAL A 92 7.76 6.05 5.06
N THR A 93 6.98 5.21 4.40
CA THR A 93 5.65 5.57 3.87
C THR A 93 4.56 5.57 4.94
N LYS A 94 4.88 5.18 6.19
CA LYS A 94 3.96 5.13 7.34
C LYS A 94 2.73 4.24 7.10
N CYS A 95 2.89 3.17 6.32
CA CYS A 95 1.84 2.21 6.03
C CYS A 95 1.82 1.11 7.11
N GLN A 96 0.97 1.23 8.11
CA GLN A 96 0.86 0.25 9.19
C GLN A 96 0.51 -1.16 8.70
N TYR A 97 -0.34 -1.27 7.65
CA TYR A 97 -0.72 -2.56 7.07
C TYR A 97 0.46 -3.23 6.38
N CYS A 98 1.21 -2.46 5.59
CA CYS A 98 2.40 -2.95 4.89
C CYS A 98 3.51 -3.32 5.89
N SER A 99 3.70 -2.53 6.95
CA SER A 99 4.69 -2.82 7.99
C SER A 99 4.40 -4.15 8.67
N TYR A 100 3.15 -4.38 9.07
CA TYR A 100 2.75 -5.65 9.67
C TYR A 100 2.94 -6.82 8.70
N PHE A 101 2.44 -6.69 7.46
CA PHE A 101 2.55 -7.71 6.44
C PHE A 101 4.02 -8.11 6.20
N HIS A 102 4.88 -7.14 5.88
CA HIS A 102 6.28 -7.42 5.57
C HIS A 102 7.08 -7.90 6.77
N THR A 103 6.75 -7.46 7.99
CA THR A 103 7.37 -7.98 9.22
C THR A 103 7.09 -9.47 9.42
N GLU A 104 5.82 -9.88 9.30
CA GLU A 104 5.45 -11.29 9.45
C GLU A 104 6.03 -12.16 8.33
N PHE A 105 5.99 -11.68 7.08
CA PHE A 105 6.58 -12.40 5.96
C PHE A 105 8.12 -12.45 6.02
N ALA A 106 8.78 -11.41 6.55
CA ALA A 106 10.21 -11.44 6.82
C ALA A 106 10.56 -12.56 7.80
N LYS A 107 9.82 -12.69 8.91
CA LYS A 107 9.97 -13.78 9.89
C LYS A 107 9.74 -15.15 9.27
N LEU A 108 8.68 -15.30 8.46
CA LEU A 108 8.43 -16.55 7.72
C LEU A 108 9.57 -16.94 6.78
N ASN A 109 10.30 -15.95 6.26
CA ASN A 109 11.48 -16.14 5.41
C ASN A 109 12.80 -16.18 6.20
N GLY A 110 12.74 -16.30 7.53
CA GLY A 110 13.90 -16.50 8.41
C GLY A 110 14.64 -15.22 8.79
N ALA A 111 13.99 -14.05 8.73
CA ALA A 111 14.55 -12.84 9.32
C ALA A 111 14.43 -12.89 10.85
N THR A 112 15.48 -12.42 11.52
CA THR A 112 15.50 -12.22 12.97
C THR A 112 14.87 -10.88 13.33
N ASP A 113 14.44 -10.72 14.59
CA ASP A 113 13.96 -9.43 15.09
C ASP A 113 15.04 -8.35 14.98
N ALA A 114 16.30 -8.70 15.19
CA ALA A 114 17.42 -7.77 15.03
C ALA A 114 17.60 -7.28 13.59
N GLU A 115 17.41 -8.14 12.59
CA GLU A 115 17.45 -7.73 11.17
C GLU A 115 16.26 -6.82 10.82
N ILE A 116 15.09 -7.05 11.41
CA ILE A 116 13.90 -6.20 11.23
C ILE A 116 14.12 -4.82 11.86
N GLU A 117 14.64 -4.77 13.09
CA GLU A 117 14.97 -3.53 13.78
C GLU A 117 16.03 -2.72 13.00
N ASP A 118 17.07 -3.38 12.48
CA ASP A 118 18.11 -2.75 11.68
C ASP A 118 17.55 -2.18 10.37
N ALA A 119 16.67 -2.90 9.68
CA ALA A 119 16.00 -2.41 8.47
C ALA A 119 15.20 -1.14 8.73
N ILE A 120 14.46 -1.08 9.85
CA ILE A 120 13.69 0.11 10.27
C ILE A 120 14.64 1.27 10.60
N HIS A 121 15.71 1.00 11.36
CA HIS A 121 16.69 2.03 11.75
C HIS A 121 17.43 2.58 10.53
N TYR A 122 17.83 1.71 9.61
CA TYR A 122 18.48 2.12 8.36
C TYR A 122 17.55 2.96 7.47
N ALA A 123 16.28 2.58 7.35
CA ALA A 123 15.27 3.34 6.62
C ALA A 123 15.07 4.75 7.21
N LYS A 124 14.95 4.84 8.54
CA LYS A 124 14.85 6.13 9.26
C LYS A 124 16.09 7.00 9.02
N SER A 125 17.31 6.42 9.05
CA SER A 125 18.53 7.14 8.80
C SER A 125 18.60 7.67 7.36
N THR A 126 18.30 6.84 6.38
CA THR A 126 18.25 7.21 4.96
C THR A 126 17.25 8.33 4.69
N ALA A 127 16.03 8.22 5.23
CA ALA A 127 15.02 9.27 5.11
C ALA A 127 15.45 10.60 5.78
N GLY A 128 16.17 10.51 6.91
CA GLY A 128 16.72 11.67 7.60
C GLY A 128 17.77 12.39 6.76
N TRP A 129 18.71 11.67 6.16
CA TRP A 129 19.68 12.22 5.23
C TRP A 129 19.03 12.86 4.01
N SER A 130 18.03 12.20 3.43
CA SER A 130 17.26 12.76 2.33
C SER A 130 16.65 14.11 2.70
N THR A 131 16.10 14.23 3.91
CA THR A 131 15.51 15.49 4.41
C THR A 131 16.58 16.60 4.50
N TRP A 132 17.76 16.29 5.00
CA TRP A 132 18.84 17.26 5.15
C TRP A 132 19.40 17.72 3.81
N ILE A 133 19.80 16.80 2.96
CA ILE A 133 20.43 17.09 1.66
C ILE A 133 19.47 17.93 0.80
N ASN A 134 18.19 17.54 0.72
CA ASN A 134 17.20 18.31 -0.03
C ASN A 134 16.86 19.64 0.65
N GLY A 135 16.75 19.68 1.98
CA GLY A 135 16.46 20.91 2.73
C GLY A 135 17.56 21.97 2.60
N TYR A 136 18.81 21.55 2.55
CA TYR A 136 19.96 22.43 2.29
C TYR A 136 20.19 22.72 0.81
N GLN A 137 19.41 22.10 -0.10
CA GLN A 137 19.56 22.27 -1.55
C GLN A 137 21.00 22.01 -2.01
N MET A 138 21.61 20.92 -1.51
CA MET A 138 22.98 20.55 -1.85
C MET A 138 23.12 20.39 -3.37
N ASP A 139 24.23 20.91 -3.93
CA ASP A 139 24.53 20.76 -5.35
C ASP A 139 24.71 19.28 -5.71
N TYR A 140 23.93 18.81 -6.67
CA TYR A 140 23.88 17.39 -7.04
C TYR A 140 25.16 16.95 -7.76
N ASP A 141 25.77 17.81 -8.59
CA ASP A 141 26.99 17.47 -9.33
C ASP A 141 28.21 17.41 -8.39
N GLN A 142 28.22 18.28 -7.38
CA GLN A 142 29.22 18.20 -6.31
C GLN A 142 29.03 16.91 -5.50
N PHE A 143 27.82 16.62 -5.08
CA PHE A 143 27.48 15.41 -4.30
C PHE A 143 27.93 14.12 -5.01
N THR A 144 27.63 13.98 -6.30
CA THR A 144 28.01 12.78 -7.07
C THR A 144 29.52 12.63 -7.17
N LYS A 145 30.27 13.72 -7.43
CA LYS A 145 31.73 13.69 -7.46
C LYS A 145 32.33 13.28 -6.12
N GLU A 146 31.80 13.78 -5.00
CA GLU A 146 32.24 13.42 -3.65
C GLU A 146 31.98 11.95 -3.35
N VAL A 147 30.80 11.41 -3.71
CA VAL A 147 30.49 9.97 -3.55
C VAL A 147 31.45 9.10 -4.37
N ASP A 148 31.75 9.49 -5.61
CA ASP A 148 32.72 8.76 -6.45
C ASP A 148 34.12 8.75 -5.82
N GLN A 149 34.58 9.87 -5.25
CA GLN A 149 35.87 9.96 -4.53
C GLN A 149 35.88 9.06 -3.30
N ILE A 150 34.81 9.05 -2.50
CA ILE A 150 34.67 8.17 -1.33
C ILE A 150 34.75 6.71 -1.76
N CYS A 151 34.00 6.33 -2.80
CA CYS A 151 34.02 4.96 -3.30
C CYS A 151 35.39 4.53 -3.82
N ALA A 152 36.10 5.41 -4.53
CA ALA A 152 37.45 5.15 -5.01
C ALA A 152 38.45 4.95 -3.85
N HIS A 153 38.38 5.80 -2.83
CA HIS A 153 39.20 5.69 -1.63
C HIS A 153 38.95 4.36 -0.87
N VAL A 154 37.69 4.00 -0.62
CA VAL A 154 37.36 2.77 0.11
C VAL A 154 37.82 1.53 -0.67
N ARG A 155 37.66 1.51 -2.00
CA ARG A 155 38.15 0.40 -2.84
C ARG A 155 39.67 0.26 -2.77
N ALA A 156 40.43 1.40 -2.78
CA ALA A 156 41.88 1.38 -2.67
C ALA A 156 42.34 0.82 -1.30
N GLN A 157 41.69 1.22 -0.22
CA GLN A 157 41.96 0.67 1.12
C GLN A 157 41.69 -0.83 1.22
N ALA A 158 40.57 -1.31 0.67
CA ALA A 158 40.24 -2.75 0.66
C ALA A 158 41.32 -3.56 -0.09
N ALA A 159 41.84 -3.05 -1.20
CA ALA A 159 42.90 -3.69 -1.98
C ALA A 159 44.25 -3.77 -1.23
N THR A 160 44.53 -2.84 -0.32
CA THR A 160 45.77 -2.83 0.51
C THR A 160 45.63 -3.73 1.73
N ASN A 161 44.45 -3.84 2.35
CA ASN A 161 44.21 -4.61 3.56
C ASN A 161 43.95 -6.12 3.27
N GLY A 162 43.70 -6.50 2.03
CA GLY A 162 43.49 -7.90 1.58
C GLY A 162 44.77 -8.62 1.14
N LYS A 163 45.95 -7.98 1.32
CA LYS A 163 47.25 -8.59 1.14
C LYS A 163 47.92 -8.87 2.48
#